data_880e1dada22531bf31ba5b5ada041b7a
#
_entry.id   880e1dada22531bf31ba5b5ada041b7a
#
_cell.length_a   1.000
_cell.length_b   1.000
_cell.length_c   1.000
_cell.angle_alpha   90.00
_cell.angle_beta   90.00
_cell.angle_gamma   90.00
#
_symmetry.space_group_name_H-M   'P 1'
#
loop_
_entity.id
_entity.type
_entity.pdbx_description
1 polymer ?
#
loop_
_entity_poly.entity_id
_entity_poly.type
_entity_poly.pdbx_seq_one_letter_code
_entity_poly.pdbx_strand_id
1 'polypeptide(L)'
;MPGSSPGMTISRLENQVPHPNDPSLRSFIDVSSTSDFPIQNLPYGVFSARNGLAPRVGVAIGDYVLDLWELEQDGRLDVGELGVFSAPTLNPFMALGPKVWSRTRARISELLRHDSPELRDNEELRRLALVPMAQARLHMPIAVAGYTDFYSSKEHATNVGVMFRGKDNALQPNWLHMPIGYNGRASTVVVSGTGVRRPRGQLKPPSAELPSFGPCKRLDFELEMGVVIGQPSPMGEMLDENRAAEMIFGFVLLNDWSARDIQQWEYVPLGPFQAKAFATSISPWVVTREALEPFRVRGPGQDPLPLAYLQQKQANNYDLQLDVGLRAAQAKEPMRICRTNFKYMYWSSVQQLVHHASSGCAMNIGDLLGSGTISGPEKDQRGSLLEISWNGTDPVELPGGIKRTFLEDGDSLSFHGWCQGDGYRVGFGEVEGTILPAE
;
A
#
# COMPACT_ATOMS: atom_id res chain seq x y z
N MET A 1 -22.04 -53.74 -47.90
CA MET A 1 -22.00 -53.19 -46.59
C MET A 1 -20.59 -52.68 -46.33
N PRO A 2 -20.27 -51.36 -46.40
CA PRO A 2 -18.95 -50.89 -46.03
C PRO A 2 -18.99 -50.43 -44.56
N GLY A 3 -17.98 -50.90 -43.86
CA GLY A 3 -17.78 -50.55 -42.39
C GLY A 3 -17.35 -49.13 -42.23
N SER A 4 -18.03 -48.44 -41.31
CA SER A 4 -17.69 -47.12 -40.81
C SER A 4 -16.58 -47.22 -39.77
N SER A 5 -15.40 -46.62 -40.06
CA SER A 5 -14.37 -46.37 -39.08
C SER A 5 -14.80 -45.25 -38.10
N PRO A 6 -14.58 -45.37 -36.79
CA PRO A 6 -14.81 -44.26 -35.87
C PRO A 6 -13.71 -43.20 -36.04
N GLY A 7 -14.13 -42.01 -36.42
CA GLY A 7 -13.27 -40.84 -36.44
C GLY A 7 -12.77 -40.50 -35.03
N MET A 8 -11.47 -40.53 -34.87
CA MET A 8 -10.76 -40.11 -33.67
C MET A 8 -10.82 -38.59 -33.59
N THR A 9 -11.73 -38.07 -32.78
CA THR A 9 -11.80 -36.63 -32.48
C THR A 9 -10.62 -36.31 -31.57
N ILE A 10 -9.55 -35.80 -32.15
CA ILE A 10 -8.45 -35.18 -31.38
C ILE A 10 -9.02 -33.86 -30.87
N SER A 11 -9.43 -33.82 -29.60
CA SER A 11 -9.67 -32.60 -28.90
C SER A 11 -8.32 -31.85 -28.82
N ARG A 12 -8.20 -30.77 -29.57
CA ARG A 12 -7.16 -29.75 -29.32
C ARG A 12 -7.41 -29.23 -27.94
N LEU A 13 -6.60 -29.67 -26.95
CA LEU A 13 -6.34 -28.93 -25.75
C LEU A 13 -5.63 -27.64 -26.22
N GLU A 14 -6.41 -26.59 -26.42
CA GLU A 14 -5.84 -25.24 -26.47
C GLU A 14 -5.03 -25.09 -25.19
N ASN A 15 -3.72 -24.98 -25.33
CA ASN A 15 -2.83 -24.61 -24.22
C ASN A 15 -3.23 -23.20 -23.77
N GLN A 16 -4.22 -23.10 -22.88
CA GLN A 16 -4.52 -21.82 -22.21
C GLN A 16 -3.31 -21.45 -21.38
N VAL A 17 -2.74 -20.28 -21.66
CA VAL A 17 -1.68 -19.70 -20.82
C VAL A 17 -2.23 -19.60 -19.39
N PRO A 18 -1.58 -20.21 -18.38
CA PRO A 18 -2.07 -20.16 -17.02
C PRO A 18 -2.23 -18.72 -16.52
N HIS A 19 -3.26 -18.48 -15.74
CA HIS A 19 -3.48 -17.16 -15.15
C HIS A 19 -2.31 -16.80 -14.20
N PRO A 20 -1.79 -15.56 -14.17
CA PRO A 20 -0.67 -15.17 -13.30
C PRO A 20 -0.84 -15.49 -11.82
N ASN A 21 -2.07 -15.61 -11.34
CA ASN A 21 -2.38 -15.98 -9.95
C ASN A 21 -2.43 -17.50 -9.69
N ASP A 22 -2.16 -18.33 -10.70
CA ASP A 22 -2.16 -19.78 -10.53
C ASP A 22 -1.09 -20.20 -9.50
N PRO A 23 -1.46 -20.84 -8.38
CA PRO A 23 -0.50 -21.23 -7.35
C PRO A 23 0.52 -22.28 -7.82
N SER A 24 0.24 -22.98 -8.91
CA SER A 24 1.16 -23.97 -9.49
C SER A 24 2.31 -23.36 -10.29
N LEU A 25 2.20 -22.08 -10.69
CA LEU A 25 3.25 -21.40 -11.45
C LEU A 25 4.58 -21.38 -10.71
N ARG A 26 5.66 -21.61 -11.46
CA ARG A 26 7.04 -21.49 -10.99
C ARG A 26 7.84 -20.64 -11.96
N SER A 27 8.69 -19.79 -11.41
CA SER A 27 9.67 -19.02 -12.20
C SER A 27 10.92 -19.88 -12.49
N PHE A 28 11.66 -19.54 -13.55
CA PHE A 28 13.02 -20.02 -13.72
C PHE A 28 14.02 -19.35 -12.74
N ILE A 29 13.62 -18.24 -12.13
CA ILE A 29 14.34 -17.61 -11.03
C ILE A 29 13.98 -18.35 -9.76
N ASP A 30 14.98 -18.74 -8.98
CA ASP A 30 14.77 -19.36 -7.67
C ASP A 30 14.20 -18.31 -6.69
N VAL A 31 13.00 -18.57 -6.20
CA VAL A 31 12.28 -17.67 -5.29
C VAL A 31 11.88 -18.44 -4.04
N SER A 32 12.39 -18.01 -2.88
CA SER A 32 12.01 -18.58 -1.58
C SER A 32 10.49 -18.50 -1.37
N SER A 33 9.91 -19.53 -0.74
CA SER A 33 8.49 -19.52 -0.35
C SER A 33 8.12 -18.42 0.65
N THR A 34 9.12 -17.81 1.30
CA THR A 34 8.96 -16.67 2.20
C THR A 34 9.27 -15.33 1.54
N SER A 35 9.64 -15.32 0.26
CA SER A 35 9.85 -14.07 -0.49
C SER A 35 8.52 -13.34 -0.72
N ASP A 36 8.56 -12.02 -0.65
CA ASP A 36 7.43 -11.16 -0.98
C ASP A 36 7.10 -11.16 -2.48
N PHE A 37 8.06 -11.59 -3.33
CA PHE A 37 8.02 -11.37 -4.76
C PHE A 37 8.05 -12.67 -5.58
N PRO A 38 7.08 -13.61 -5.37
CA PRO A 38 6.92 -14.76 -6.25
C PRO A 38 6.33 -14.34 -7.60
N ILE A 39 6.34 -15.27 -8.56
CA ILE A 39 5.75 -15.07 -9.90
C ILE A 39 4.25 -14.73 -9.86
N GLN A 40 3.55 -15.09 -8.78
CA GLN A 40 2.14 -14.74 -8.54
C GLN A 40 1.95 -13.28 -8.13
N ASN A 41 3.00 -12.56 -7.69
CA ASN A 41 2.93 -11.15 -7.29
C ASN A 41 3.24 -10.22 -8.47
N LEU A 42 4.52 -10.08 -8.80
CA LEU A 42 5.03 -9.17 -9.83
C LEU A 42 4.63 -7.70 -9.60
N PRO A 43 4.97 -7.11 -8.44
CA PRO A 43 4.62 -5.73 -8.16
C PRO A 43 5.48 -4.78 -8.99
N TYR A 44 4.89 -3.65 -9.40
CA TYR A 44 5.55 -2.62 -10.17
C TYR A 44 6.23 -1.59 -9.27
N GLY A 45 7.39 -1.11 -9.68
CA GLY A 45 8.10 -0.04 -9.00
C GLY A 45 8.96 0.76 -9.96
N VAL A 46 9.64 1.76 -9.42
CA VAL A 46 10.60 2.59 -10.18
C VAL A 46 11.96 2.45 -9.52
N PHE A 47 12.96 2.14 -10.33
CA PHE A 47 14.32 1.92 -9.86
C PHE A 47 15.37 2.57 -10.78
N SER A 48 16.55 2.79 -10.24
CA SER A 48 17.76 3.02 -11.03
C SER A 48 18.85 2.05 -10.57
N ALA A 49 19.63 1.53 -11.52
CA ALA A 49 20.83 0.80 -11.16
C ALA A 49 21.86 1.75 -10.53
N ARG A 50 22.67 1.26 -9.58
CA ARG A 50 23.67 2.08 -8.84
C ARG A 50 24.72 2.76 -9.73
N ASN A 51 24.79 2.39 -11.01
CA ASN A 51 25.71 2.98 -12.00
C ASN A 51 25.24 4.35 -12.53
N GLY A 52 24.22 4.98 -11.94
CA GLY A 52 23.77 6.33 -12.29
C GLY A 52 22.83 6.42 -13.48
N LEU A 53 22.25 5.30 -13.94
CA LEU A 53 21.17 5.32 -14.94
C LEU A 53 19.93 6.05 -14.42
N ALA A 54 19.20 6.66 -15.35
CA ALA A 54 17.93 7.34 -15.02
C ALA A 54 16.92 6.35 -14.41
N PRO A 55 16.06 6.82 -13.48
CA PRO A 55 14.96 6.02 -12.95
C PRO A 55 14.04 5.52 -14.06
N ARG A 56 13.60 4.26 -13.99
CA ARG A 56 12.72 3.60 -14.94
C ARG A 56 11.91 2.50 -14.29
N VAL A 57 10.89 2.01 -15.00
CA VAL A 57 9.93 1.04 -14.46
C VAL A 57 10.52 -0.36 -14.42
N GLY A 58 10.32 -1.05 -13.30
CA GLY A 58 10.66 -2.46 -13.12
C GLY A 58 9.59 -3.22 -12.33
N VAL A 59 9.72 -4.53 -12.32
CA VAL A 59 8.91 -5.46 -11.56
C VAL A 59 9.79 -6.28 -10.64
N ALA A 60 9.39 -6.46 -9.37
CA ALA A 60 10.13 -7.32 -8.46
C ALA A 60 9.83 -8.80 -8.71
N ILE A 61 10.86 -9.63 -8.70
CA ILE A 61 10.80 -11.10 -8.77
C ILE A 61 11.96 -11.70 -7.95
N GLY A 62 11.65 -12.37 -6.83
CA GLY A 62 12.66 -12.86 -5.91
C GLY A 62 13.59 -11.73 -5.45
N ASP A 63 14.90 -11.95 -5.60
CA ASP A 63 15.93 -10.95 -5.24
C ASP A 63 16.36 -10.06 -6.42
N TYR A 64 15.51 -9.95 -7.46
CA TYR A 64 15.77 -9.17 -8.67
C TYR A 64 14.69 -8.14 -8.94
N VAL A 65 15.10 -7.09 -9.65
CA VAL A 65 14.21 -6.20 -10.40
C VAL A 65 14.29 -6.60 -11.86
N LEU A 66 13.17 -6.97 -12.45
CA LEU A 66 13.04 -7.15 -13.90
C LEU A 66 12.84 -5.79 -14.54
N ASP A 67 13.77 -5.38 -15.36
CA ASP A 67 13.79 -4.11 -16.08
C ASP A 67 12.85 -4.18 -17.29
N LEU A 68 11.73 -3.49 -17.21
CA LEU A 68 10.71 -3.55 -18.27
C LEU A 68 11.13 -2.75 -19.51
N TRP A 69 11.98 -1.75 -19.36
CA TRP A 69 12.49 -0.99 -20.49
C TRP A 69 13.40 -1.85 -21.37
N GLU A 70 14.27 -2.68 -20.78
CA GLU A 70 15.11 -3.63 -21.57
C GLU A 70 14.25 -4.65 -22.33
N LEU A 71 13.13 -5.12 -21.72
CA LEU A 71 12.19 -6.01 -22.41
C LEU A 71 11.43 -5.31 -23.54
N GLU A 72 11.08 -4.03 -23.38
CA GLU A 72 10.47 -3.21 -24.42
C GLU A 72 11.43 -3.01 -25.60
N GLN A 73 12.70 -2.68 -25.34
CA GLN A 73 13.73 -2.48 -26.36
C GLN A 73 14.03 -3.77 -27.15
N ASP A 74 14.00 -4.93 -26.49
CA ASP A 74 14.17 -6.24 -27.15
C ASP A 74 12.90 -6.72 -27.89
N GLY A 75 11.78 -5.97 -27.80
CA GLY A 75 10.52 -6.33 -28.42
C GLY A 75 9.76 -7.47 -27.73
N ARG A 76 10.14 -7.86 -26.51
CA ARG A 76 9.45 -8.89 -25.72
C ARG A 76 8.23 -8.38 -25.00
N LEU A 77 8.17 -7.07 -24.79
CA LEU A 77 7.07 -6.40 -24.13
C LEU A 77 6.57 -5.24 -24.98
N ASP A 78 5.32 -5.33 -25.42
CA ASP A 78 4.65 -4.31 -26.23
C ASP A 78 3.34 -3.92 -25.54
N VAL A 79 3.24 -2.65 -25.16
CA VAL A 79 2.03 -2.06 -24.54
C VAL A 79 1.25 -1.16 -25.50
N GLY A 80 1.70 -1.05 -26.75
CA GLY A 80 1.09 -0.22 -27.81
C GLY A 80 1.58 1.23 -27.82
N GLU A 81 2.46 1.61 -26.89
CA GLU A 81 3.10 2.93 -26.79
C GLU A 81 4.55 2.73 -26.34
N LEU A 82 5.49 3.33 -27.09
CA LEU A 82 6.93 3.18 -26.83
C LEU A 82 7.41 4.12 -25.70
N GLY A 83 8.39 3.66 -24.94
CA GLY A 83 9.06 4.48 -23.94
C GLY A 83 8.26 4.63 -22.62
N VAL A 84 7.18 3.91 -22.48
CA VAL A 84 6.36 3.93 -21.25
C VAL A 84 7.18 3.45 -20.05
N PHE A 85 8.02 2.44 -20.25
CA PHE A 85 8.83 1.87 -19.17
C PHE A 85 10.15 2.61 -18.92
N SER A 86 10.54 3.58 -19.77
CA SER A 86 11.63 4.50 -19.49
C SER A 86 11.21 5.70 -18.61
N ALA A 87 9.92 5.82 -18.29
CA ALA A 87 9.40 6.90 -17.47
C ALA A 87 9.86 6.77 -15.99
N PRO A 88 10.10 7.91 -15.30
CA PRO A 88 10.50 7.92 -13.90
C PRO A 88 9.35 7.70 -12.92
N THR A 89 8.15 7.36 -13.40
CA THR A 89 6.96 7.04 -12.62
C THR A 89 6.05 6.07 -13.37
N LEU A 90 5.18 5.36 -12.66
CA LEU A 90 4.18 4.45 -13.23
C LEU A 90 3.00 5.17 -13.92
N ASN A 91 2.85 6.48 -13.75
CA ASN A 91 1.68 7.23 -14.25
C ASN A 91 1.45 7.03 -15.76
N PRO A 92 2.46 7.06 -16.66
CA PRO A 92 2.25 6.78 -18.08
C PRO A 92 1.74 5.35 -18.34
N PHE A 93 2.26 4.34 -17.63
CA PHE A 93 1.78 2.96 -17.75
C PHE A 93 0.33 2.81 -17.23
N MET A 94 0.01 3.43 -16.10
CA MET A 94 -1.36 3.44 -15.57
C MET A 94 -2.36 4.08 -16.53
N ALA A 95 -1.94 5.11 -17.27
CA ALA A 95 -2.79 5.78 -18.26
C ALA A 95 -3.29 4.85 -19.39
N LEU A 96 -2.60 3.75 -19.67
CA LEU A 96 -2.96 2.78 -20.70
C LEU A 96 -4.19 1.92 -20.32
N GLY A 97 -4.57 1.88 -19.06
CA GLY A 97 -5.81 1.29 -18.57
C GLY A 97 -5.76 -0.19 -18.23
N PRO A 98 -6.84 -0.69 -17.55
CA PRO A 98 -6.87 -2.02 -16.93
C PRO A 98 -6.59 -3.18 -17.88
N LYS A 99 -7.06 -3.10 -19.12
CA LYS A 99 -6.81 -4.15 -20.12
C LYS A 99 -5.32 -4.29 -20.47
N VAL A 100 -4.60 -3.16 -20.53
CA VAL A 100 -3.16 -3.17 -20.80
C VAL A 100 -2.42 -3.66 -19.55
N TRP A 101 -2.80 -3.23 -18.34
CA TRP A 101 -2.18 -3.70 -17.11
C TRP A 101 -2.23 -5.23 -16.98
N SER A 102 -3.43 -5.82 -17.17
CA SER A 102 -3.63 -7.27 -17.08
C SER A 102 -2.84 -8.03 -18.15
N ARG A 103 -2.89 -7.56 -19.41
CA ARG A 103 -2.11 -8.17 -20.52
C ARG A 103 -0.60 -8.10 -20.25
N THR A 104 -0.11 -6.96 -19.75
CA THR A 104 1.30 -6.75 -19.43
C THR A 104 1.75 -7.68 -18.31
N ARG A 105 0.98 -7.79 -17.23
CA ARG A 105 1.27 -8.70 -16.12
C ARG A 105 1.28 -10.17 -16.59
N ALA A 106 0.32 -10.56 -17.42
CA ALA A 106 0.28 -11.91 -18.00
C ALA A 106 1.51 -12.20 -18.86
N ARG A 107 1.95 -11.24 -19.69
CA ARG A 107 3.14 -11.39 -20.54
C ARG A 107 4.42 -11.46 -19.70
N ILE A 108 4.57 -10.65 -18.66
CA ILE A 108 5.71 -10.72 -17.74
C ILE A 108 5.73 -12.09 -17.03
N SER A 109 4.58 -12.58 -16.56
CA SER A 109 4.46 -13.90 -15.95
C SER A 109 4.89 -15.00 -16.92
N GLU A 110 4.47 -14.95 -18.19
CA GLU A 110 4.86 -15.88 -19.24
C GLU A 110 6.37 -15.89 -19.47
N LEU A 111 7.00 -14.72 -19.60
CA LEU A 111 8.45 -14.59 -19.78
C LEU A 111 9.26 -15.15 -18.60
N LEU A 112 8.72 -15.09 -17.39
CA LEU A 112 9.39 -15.55 -16.18
C LEU A 112 9.15 -17.02 -15.85
N ARG A 113 8.23 -17.70 -16.53
CA ARG A 113 7.93 -19.12 -16.26
C ARG A 113 9.13 -20.02 -16.50
N HIS A 114 9.25 -21.05 -15.67
CA HIS A 114 10.33 -22.04 -15.76
C HIS A 114 10.35 -22.83 -17.08
N ASP A 115 9.19 -22.97 -17.75
CA ASP A 115 9.02 -23.68 -19.03
C ASP A 115 9.04 -22.74 -20.25
N SER A 116 9.17 -21.42 -20.06
CA SER A 116 9.29 -20.43 -21.15
C SER A 116 10.77 -20.20 -21.50
N PRO A 117 11.20 -20.46 -22.73
CA PRO A 117 12.60 -20.31 -23.12
C PRO A 117 12.98 -18.86 -23.47
N GLU A 118 12.01 -17.98 -23.74
CA GLU A 118 12.24 -16.67 -24.33
C GLU A 118 13.20 -15.76 -23.54
N LEU A 119 13.02 -15.67 -22.24
CA LEU A 119 13.94 -14.95 -21.34
C LEU A 119 14.90 -15.92 -20.68
N ARG A 120 14.42 -17.11 -20.28
CA ARG A 120 15.22 -18.11 -19.56
C ARG A 120 16.50 -18.48 -20.34
N ASP A 121 16.40 -18.70 -21.63
CA ASP A 121 17.51 -19.19 -22.46
C ASP A 121 18.27 -18.07 -23.20
N ASN A 122 17.83 -16.82 -23.06
CA ASN A 122 18.52 -15.62 -23.59
C ASN A 122 19.45 -15.01 -22.55
N GLU A 123 20.70 -15.46 -22.52
CA GLU A 123 21.69 -15.03 -21.53
C GLU A 123 22.01 -13.53 -21.60
N GLU A 124 22.09 -12.96 -22.79
CA GLU A 124 22.38 -11.53 -22.98
C GLU A 124 21.24 -10.67 -22.45
N LEU A 125 19.99 -10.99 -22.80
CA LEU A 125 18.82 -10.26 -22.30
C LEU A 125 18.66 -10.41 -20.78
N ARG A 126 18.89 -11.62 -20.22
CA ARG A 126 18.86 -11.81 -18.76
C ARG A 126 19.87 -10.92 -18.04
N ARG A 127 21.10 -10.81 -18.58
CA ARG A 127 22.14 -9.97 -17.99
C ARG A 127 21.77 -8.49 -17.98
N LEU A 128 21.00 -8.02 -18.97
CA LEU A 128 20.50 -6.64 -19.06
C LEU A 128 19.26 -6.43 -18.20
N ALA A 129 18.26 -7.33 -18.32
CA ALA A 129 16.95 -7.13 -17.76
C ALA A 129 16.80 -7.58 -16.29
N LEU A 130 17.67 -8.46 -15.76
CA LEU A 130 17.60 -8.91 -14.36
C LEU A 130 18.65 -8.20 -13.51
N VAL A 131 18.24 -7.14 -12.84
CA VAL A 131 19.10 -6.34 -11.95
C VAL A 131 18.96 -6.87 -10.51
N PRO A 132 20.06 -7.32 -9.84
CA PRO A 132 19.98 -7.71 -8.44
C PRO A 132 19.39 -6.57 -7.57
N MET A 133 18.42 -6.88 -6.72
CA MET A 133 17.73 -5.89 -5.87
C MET A 133 18.72 -5.09 -5.03
N ALA A 134 19.78 -5.74 -4.52
CA ALA A 134 20.83 -5.09 -3.75
C ALA A 134 21.65 -4.05 -4.54
N GLN A 135 21.57 -4.06 -5.87
CA GLN A 135 22.22 -3.10 -6.77
C GLN A 135 21.26 -2.03 -7.29
N ALA A 136 19.98 -2.14 -6.98
CA ALA A 136 18.96 -1.18 -7.35
C ALA A 136 18.79 -0.11 -6.26
N ARG A 137 18.54 1.12 -6.69
CA ARG A 137 17.99 2.18 -5.85
C ARG A 137 16.53 2.34 -6.23
N LEU A 138 15.64 2.19 -5.24
CA LEU A 138 14.21 2.36 -5.45
C LEU A 138 13.81 3.83 -5.29
N HIS A 139 12.81 4.26 -6.05
CA HIS A 139 12.30 5.62 -6.09
C HIS A 139 10.79 5.64 -5.81
N MET A 140 10.21 6.84 -5.73
CA MET A 140 8.76 6.99 -5.69
C MET A 140 8.15 6.29 -6.90
N PRO A 141 7.23 5.32 -6.70
CA PRO A 141 6.67 4.57 -7.82
C PRO A 141 5.71 5.39 -8.66
N ILE A 142 5.09 6.42 -8.09
CA ILE A 142 4.09 7.26 -8.73
C ILE A 142 4.39 8.74 -8.49
N ALA A 143 3.98 9.58 -9.42
CA ALA A 143 3.78 11.00 -9.18
C ALA A 143 2.41 11.16 -8.50
N VAL A 144 2.41 11.52 -7.22
CA VAL A 144 1.19 11.67 -6.42
C VAL A 144 0.46 12.94 -6.86
N ALA A 145 -0.68 12.80 -7.54
CA ALA A 145 -1.47 13.93 -8.04
C ALA A 145 -2.27 14.60 -6.91
N GLY A 146 -2.93 13.80 -6.07
CA GLY A 146 -3.65 14.20 -4.88
C GLY A 146 -3.48 13.15 -3.78
N TYR A 147 -3.66 13.56 -2.53
CA TYR A 147 -3.65 12.65 -1.39
C TYR A 147 -4.86 12.93 -0.52
N THR A 148 -5.65 11.89 -0.27
CA THR A 148 -6.76 11.92 0.68
C THR A 148 -6.54 10.81 1.69
N ASP A 149 -6.57 11.15 2.97
CA ASP A 149 -6.48 10.16 4.03
C ASP A 149 -7.85 9.94 4.67
N PHE A 150 -8.21 8.66 4.85
CA PHE A 150 -9.46 8.24 5.42
C PHE A 150 -9.31 7.83 6.89
N TYR A 151 -10.43 7.48 7.52
CA TYR A 151 -10.52 7.07 8.92
C TYR A 151 -11.41 5.83 9.05
N SER A 152 -11.03 4.76 8.33
CA SER A 152 -11.96 3.66 7.98
C SER A 152 -11.91 2.43 8.89
N SER A 153 -11.05 2.41 9.93
CA SER A 153 -11.02 1.36 10.96
C SER A 153 -11.95 1.70 12.12
N LYS A 154 -12.93 0.82 12.38
CA LYS A 154 -13.86 1.00 13.51
C LYS A 154 -13.16 0.88 14.84
N GLU A 155 -12.20 -0.05 14.94
CA GLU A 155 -11.40 -0.27 16.15
C GLU A 155 -10.57 0.96 16.47
N HIS A 156 -9.82 1.50 15.50
CA HIS A 156 -9.04 2.72 15.68
C HIS A 156 -9.92 3.91 16.07
N ALA A 157 -10.99 4.15 15.31
CA ALA A 157 -11.92 5.25 15.57
C ALA A 157 -12.56 5.16 16.96
N THR A 158 -12.88 3.95 17.40
CA THR A 158 -13.43 3.69 18.75
C THR A 158 -12.37 3.93 19.81
N ASN A 159 -11.16 3.39 19.67
CA ASN A 159 -10.08 3.55 20.65
C ASN A 159 -9.73 5.03 20.85
N VAL A 160 -9.50 5.75 19.76
CA VAL A 160 -9.22 7.20 19.80
C VAL A 160 -10.38 7.97 20.41
N GLY A 161 -11.60 7.64 20.01
CA GLY A 161 -12.80 8.26 20.56
C GLY A 161 -12.98 8.03 22.06
N VAL A 162 -12.73 6.82 22.56
CA VAL A 162 -12.75 6.50 23.99
C VAL A 162 -11.74 7.36 24.75
N MET A 163 -10.51 7.48 24.23
CA MET A 163 -9.45 8.28 24.86
C MET A 163 -9.79 9.77 24.96
N PHE A 164 -10.47 10.33 23.95
CA PHE A 164 -10.71 11.78 23.88
C PHE A 164 -12.14 12.21 24.29
N ARG A 165 -13.14 11.33 24.18
CA ARG A 165 -14.57 11.69 24.40
C ARG A 165 -15.29 10.75 25.37
N GLY A 166 -14.63 9.69 25.85
CA GLY A 166 -15.24 8.66 26.68
C GLY A 166 -16.04 7.61 25.87
N LYS A 167 -16.40 6.52 26.54
CA LYS A 167 -17.01 5.33 25.89
C LYS A 167 -18.35 5.64 25.20
N ASP A 168 -19.17 6.48 25.80
CA ASP A 168 -20.53 6.75 25.30
C ASP A 168 -20.54 7.61 24.02
N ASN A 169 -19.44 8.31 23.73
CA ASN A 169 -19.27 9.20 22.59
C ASN A 169 -18.04 8.81 21.74
N ALA A 170 -17.67 7.53 21.74
CA ALA A 170 -16.47 7.06 21.05
C ALA A 170 -16.51 7.33 19.56
N LEU A 171 -17.59 6.97 18.87
CA LEU A 171 -17.78 7.25 17.45
C LEU A 171 -18.61 8.51 17.23
N GLN A 172 -18.19 9.33 16.27
CA GLN A 172 -19.02 10.46 15.81
C GLN A 172 -20.29 9.94 15.10
N PRO A 173 -21.41 10.66 15.16
CA PRO A 173 -22.68 10.19 14.59
C PRO A 173 -22.64 9.80 13.11
N ASN A 174 -21.79 10.50 12.31
CA ASN A 174 -21.65 10.26 10.88
C ASN A 174 -20.69 9.11 10.54
N TRP A 175 -19.87 8.63 11.49
CA TRP A 175 -18.82 7.66 11.22
C TRP A 175 -19.33 6.32 10.68
N LEU A 176 -20.49 5.84 11.21
CA LEU A 176 -21.14 4.60 10.76
C LEU A 176 -21.90 4.74 9.44
N HIS A 177 -22.02 5.96 8.90
CA HIS A 177 -22.84 6.24 7.72
C HIS A 177 -22.04 6.55 6.47
N MET A 178 -20.79 6.97 6.61
CA MET A 178 -19.91 7.32 5.48
C MET A 178 -18.43 7.19 5.83
N PRO A 179 -17.56 6.86 4.87
CA PRO A 179 -16.11 7.00 5.04
C PRO A 179 -15.76 8.46 5.27
N ILE A 180 -15.14 8.75 6.43
CA ILE A 180 -14.64 10.09 6.74
C ILE A 180 -13.20 10.19 6.24
N GLY A 181 -12.86 11.30 5.59
CA GLY A 181 -11.52 11.57 5.11
C GLY A 181 -11.20 13.06 5.15
N TYR A 182 -9.92 13.39 4.99
CA TYR A 182 -9.42 14.75 4.86
C TYR A 182 -8.39 14.84 3.72
N ASN A 183 -8.21 16.04 3.18
CA ASN A 183 -7.19 16.26 2.15
C ASN A 183 -5.81 16.28 2.79
N GLY A 184 -5.02 15.26 2.48
CA GLY A 184 -3.62 15.14 2.87
C GLY A 184 -2.69 16.00 2.00
N ARG A 185 -1.41 15.97 2.33
CA ARG A 185 -0.40 16.75 1.61
C ARG A 185 0.39 15.87 0.63
N ALA A 186 0.04 15.90 -0.65
CA ALA A 186 0.71 15.10 -1.69
C ALA A 186 2.22 15.40 -1.82
N SER A 187 2.64 16.64 -1.61
CA SER A 187 4.05 17.06 -1.79
C SER A 187 5.02 16.52 -0.73
N THR A 188 4.52 15.92 0.33
CA THR A 188 5.33 15.31 1.41
C THR A 188 5.15 13.80 1.50
N VAL A 189 4.53 13.20 0.48
CA VAL A 189 4.57 11.74 0.30
C VAL A 189 5.96 11.36 -0.21
N VAL A 190 6.64 10.47 0.52
CA VAL A 190 8.02 10.06 0.27
C VAL A 190 8.15 8.55 0.20
N VAL A 191 9.19 8.06 -0.47
CA VAL A 191 9.47 6.62 -0.55
C VAL A 191 10.12 6.11 0.72
N SER A 192 9.89 4.84 1.04
CA SER A 192 10.56 4.06 2.09
C SER A 192 12.06 4.33 2.16
N GLY A 193 12.63 4.39 3.36
CA GLY A 193 14.02 4.71 3.63
C GLY A 193 14.33 6.22 3.70
N THR A 194 13.35 7.09 3.44
CA THR A 194 13.51 8.52 3.62
C THR A 194 13.46 8.87 5.11
N GLY A 195 14.48 9.59 5.60
CA GLY A 195 14.50 10.08 6.99
C GLY A 195 13.40 11.10 7.25
N VAL A 196 12.71 10.98 8.38
CA VAL A 196 11.57 11.81 8.76
C VAL A 196 11.98 12.80 9.83
N ARG A 197 12.03 14.06 9.46
CA ARG A 197 12.39 15.12 10.40
C ARG A 197 11.25 15.41 11.37
N ARG A 198 11.55 15.42 12.67
CA ARG A 198 10.57 15.80 13.71
C ARG A 198 10.01 17.18 13.42
N PRO A 199 8.68 17.33 13.25
CA PRO A 199 8.09 18.61 12.92
C PRO A 199 8.10 19.57 14.11
N ARG A 200 8.03 20.86 13.81
CA ARG A 200 7.79 21.94 14.79
C ARG A 200 6.41 22.52 14.55
N GLY A 201 5.76 22.93 15.60
CA GLY A 201 4.42 23.52 15.51
C GLY A 201 4.01 24.23 16.80
N GLN A 202 2.77 24.67 16.83
CA GLN A 202 2.15 25.19 18.05
C GLN A 202 1.75 24.02 18.95
N LEU A 203 2.15 24.12 20.20
CA LEU A 203 1.90 23.15 21.26
C LEU A 203 1.12 23.82 22.36
N LYS A 204 -0.05 23.28 22.73
CA LYS A 204 -0.83 23.79 23.86
C LYS A 204 -1.32 22.64 24.75
N PRO A 205 -0.50 22.19 25.71
CA PRO A 205 -0.97 21.22 26.69
C PRO A 205 -2.12 21.83 27.54
N PRO A 206 -3.01 20.99 28.10
CA PRO A 206 -4.19 21.45 28.83
C PRO A 206 -3.88 22.42 29.97
N SER A 207 -2.71 22.26 30.60
CA SER A 207 -2.26 23.11 31.73
C SER A 207 -1.69 24.48 31.30
N ALA A 208 -1.43 24.69 30.00
CA ALA A 208 -0.87 25.94 29.51
C ALA A 208 -1.97 26.97 29.21
N GLU A 209 -1.75 28.21 29.59
CA GLU A 209 -2.65 29.32 29.27
C GLU A 209 -2.53 29.71 27.78
N LEU A 210 -1.29 29.82 27.29
CA LEU A 210 -0.98 30.20 25.92
C LEU A 210 -0.24 29.05 25.16
N PRO A 211 -0.37 28.98 23.83
CA PRO A 211 0.42 28.05 23.06
C PRO A 211 1.90 28.46 23.01
N SER A 212 2.79 27.49 22.87
CA SER A 212 4.22 27.68 22.58
C SER A 212 4.57 27.11 21.21
N PHE A 213 5.63 27.59 20.59
CA PHE A 213 6.15 27.03 19.35
C PHE A 213 7.41 26.22 19.61
N GLY A 214 7.44 24.96 19.13
CA GLY A 214 8.57 24.06 19.36
C GLY A 214 8.46 22.74 18.65
N PRO A 215 9.46 21.84 18.83
CA PRO A 215 9.41 20.49 18.26
C PRO A 215 8.30 19.66 18.90
N CYS A 216 7.65 18.83 18.07
CA CYS A 216 6.69 17.84 18.51
C CYS A 216 7.29 16.90 19.57
N LYS A 217 6.58 16.69 20.67
CA LYS A 217 6.96 15.80 21.77
C LYS A 217 6.25 14.46 21.74
N ARG A 218 5.21 14.33 20.91
CA ARG A 218 4.36 13.14 20.81
C ARG A 218 4.26 12.70 19.35
N LEU A 219 5.44 12.36 18.76
CA LEU A 219 5.52 11.88 17.40
C LEU A 219 5.11 10.41 17.34
N ASP A 220 4.26 10.08 16.41
CA ASP A 220 3.61 8.79 16.25
C ASP A 220 3.67 8.30 14.79
N PHE A 221 3.32 7.05 14.58
CA PHE A 221 3.08 6.44 13.28
C PHE A 221 1.60 6.05 13.15
N GLU A 222 1.15 5.87 11.92
CA GLU A 222 -0.11 5.21 11.61
C GLU A 222 0.13 4.16 10.52
N LEU A 223 -0.15 2.89 10.89
CA LEU A 223 -0.07 1.76 9.98
C LEU A 223 -1.27 1.78 9.04
N GLU A 224 -1.02 1.93 7.74
CA GLU A 224 -2.04 2.05 6.71
C GLU A 224 -1.72 1.31 5.44
N MET A 225 -2.73 1.17 4.59
CA MET A 225 -2.60 0.86 3.17
C MET A 225 -2.94 2.09 2.33
N GLY A 226 -2.12 2.33 1.31
CA GLY A 226 -2.38 3.35 0.29
C GLY A 226 -2.97 2.71 -0.96
N VAL A 227 -4.08 3.26 -1.46
CA VAL A 227 -4.71 2.87 -2.73
C VAL A 227 -4.21 3.78 -3.83
N VAL A 228 -3.67 3.20 -4.90
CA VAL A 228 -3.18 3.94 -6.08
C VAL A 228 -4.26 3.96 -7.16
N ILE A 229 -4.74 5.15 -7.50
CA ILE A 229 -5.73 5.35 -8.56
C ILE A 229 -5.01 5.34 -9.91
N GLY A 230 -5.37 4.39 -10.76
CA GLY A 230 -4.77 4.21 -12.08
C GLY A 230 -5.63 4.72 -13.25
N GLN A 231 -6.91 4.97 -13.01
CA GLN A 231 -7.81 5.53 -14.03
C GLN A 231 -8.45 6.82 -13.53
N PRO A 232 -8.56 7.85 -14.37
CA PRO A 232 -9.21 9.08 -13.97
C PRO A 232 -10.73 8.99 -14.08
N SER A 233 -11.43 9.90 -13.38
CA SER A 233 -12.82 10.21 -13.63
C SER A 233 -12.99 11.70 -13.93
N PRO A 234 -13.91 12.07 -14.81
CA PRO A 234 -14.19 13.50 -15.09
C PRO A 234 -14.94 14.15 -13.91
N MET A 235 -14.83 15.47 -13.83
CA MET A 235 -15.61 16.26 -12.88
C MET A 235 -17.12 16.08 -13.12
N GLY A 236 -17.87 15.87 -12.03
CA GLY A 236 -19.31 15.68 -12.06
C GLY A 236 -19.76 14.23 -12.21
N GLU A 237 -18.84 13.28 -12.45
CA GLU A 237 -19.16 11.85 -12.50
C GLU A 237 -19.23 11.26 -11.09
N MET A 238 -20.31 10.52 -10.80
CA MET A 238 -20.41 9.66 -9.63
C MET A 238 -19.96 8.25 -9.98
N LEU A 239 -19.22 7.61 -9.09
CA LEU A 239 -18.75 6.24 -9.28
C LEU A 239 -19.66 5.24 -8.60
N ASP A 240 -19.92 4.11 -9.27
CA ASP A 240 -20.46 2.91 -8.64
C ASP A 240 -19.34 1.95 -8.17
N GLU A 241 -19.74 0.88 -7.47
CA GLU A 241 -18.81 -0.13 -6.94
C GLU A 241 -17.87 -0.71 -8.02
N ASN A 242 -18.42 -1.05 -9.20
CA ASN A 242 -17.64 -1.70 -10.26
C ASN A 242 -16.62 -0.72 -10.88
N ARG A 243 -17.11 0.48 -11.22
CA ARG A 243 -16.24 1.51 -11.81
C ARG A 243 -15.13 1.93 -10.84
N ALA A 244 -15.44 2.13 -9.56
CA ALA A 244 -14.44 2.42 -8.54
C ALA A 244 -13.41 1.30 -8.41
N ALA A 245 -13.84 0.04 -8.40
CA ALA A 245 -12.94 -1.10 -8.35
C ALA A 245 -12.01 -1.19 -9.57
N GLU A 246 -12.48 -0.89 -10.78
CA GLU A 246 -11.68 -0.88 -12.01
C GLU A 246 -10.66 0.26 -12.05
N MET A 247 -10.91 1.37 -11.36
CA MET A 247 -10.00 2.51 -11.30
C MET A 247 -8.78 2.26 -10.42
N ILE A 248 -8.83 1.30 -9.50
CA ILE A 248 -7.73 0.96 -8.59
C ILE A 248 -6.69 0.16 -9.36
N PHE A 249 -5.49 0.72 -9.53
CA PHE A 249 -4.33 0.02 -10.10
C PHE A 249 -3.75 -0.99 -9.09
N GLY A 250 -3.55 -0.57 -7.86
CA GLY A 250 -2.94 -1.40 -6.83
C GLY A 250 -2.84 -0.71 -5.48
N PHE A 251 -2.03 -1.32 -4.63
CA PHE A 251 -1.88 -0.92 -3.23
C PHE A 251 -0.40 -0.80 -2.86
N VAL A 252 -0.12 0.07 -1.89
CA VAL A 252 1.18 0.23 -1.23
C VAL A 252 1.00 0.17 0.27
N LEU A 253 2.04 -0.20 1.03
CA LEU A 253 2.09 0.08 2.47
C LEU A 253 2.24 1.59 2.65
N LEU A 254 1.62 2.14 3.68
CA LEU A 254 1.65 3.56 3.97
C LEU A 254 1.85 3.80 5.48
N ASN A 255 2.71 4.73 5.83
CA ASN A 255 2.84 5.27 7.18
C ASN A 255 2.48 6.75 7.15
N ASP A 256 1.35 7.11 7.79
CA ASP A 256 0.96 8.50 7.97
C ASP A 256 1.53 9.03 9.31
N TRP A 257 2.72 9.65 9.24
CA TRP A 257 3.42 10.17 10.41
C TRP A 257 2.59 11.26 11.10
N SER A 258 2.48 11.19 12.42
CA SER A 258 1.51 11.97 13.18
C SER A 258 2.15 12.70 14.35
N ALA A 259 2.06 14.03 14.36
CA ALA A 259 2.48 14.87 15.47
C ALA A 259 1.29 15.11 16.42
N ARG A 260 1.06 14.21 17.38
CA ARG A 260 -0.18 14.15 18.18
C ARG A 260 -0.45 15.38 19.04
N ASP A 261 0.57 16.00 19.57
CA ASP A 261 0.44 17.23 20.37
C ASP A 261 0.11 18.47 19.53
N ILE A 262 0.65 18.55 18.30
CA ILE A 262 0.25 19.56 17.32
C ILE A 262 -1.18 19.28 16.87
N GLN A 263 -1.52 18.03 16.53
CA GLN A 263 -2.84 17.61 16.10
C GLN A 263 -3.92 17.96 17.14
N GLN A 264 -3.65 17.70 18.41
CA GLN A 264 -4.59 17.98 19.50
C GLN A 264 -4.98 19.47 19.59
N TRP A 265 -4.06 20.35 19.23
CA TRP A 265 -4.30 21.78 19.28
C TRP A 265 -5.02 22.31 18.03
N GLU A 266 -4.69 21.78 16.84
CA GLU A 266 -5.14 22.36 15.57
C GLU A 266 -6.39 21.71 14.96
N TYR A 267 -6.76 20.46 15.36
CA TYR A 267 -7.72 19.66 14.57
C TYR A 267 -9.16 20.18 14.58
N VAL A 268 -9.52 21.05 15.52
CA VAL A 268 -10.82 21.74 15.54
C VAL A 268 -10.63 23.16 15.03
N PRO A 269 -11.41 23.63 14.06
CA PRO A 269 -12.67 23.05 13.53
C PRO A 269 -12.55 22.22 12.24
N LEU A 270 -11.41 22.21 11.52
CA LEU A 270 -11.32 21.68 10.15
C LEU A 270 -10.63 20.32 9.99
N GLY A 271 -10.19 19.70 11.07
CA GLY A 271 -9.44 18.45 11.05
C GLY A 271 -7.91 18.69 11.09
N PRO A 272 -7.09 17.60 10.99
CA PRO A 272 -5.63 17.70 11.06
C PRO A 272 -5.05 18.48 9.88
N PHE A 273 -3.96 19.19 10.11
CA PHE A 273 -3.26 19.99 9.10
C PHE A 273 -1.74 19.81 9.20
N GLN A 274 -1.05 20.67 9.98
CA GLN A 274 0.42 20.61 10.10
C GLN A 274 0.91 19.34 10.80
N ALA A 275 0.09 18.77 11.66
CA ALA A 275 0.38 17.53 12.36
C ALA A 275 0.50 16.31 11.43
N LYS A 276 0.02 16.42 10.18
CA LYS A 276 0.02 15.37 9.17
C LYS A 276 0.76 15.77 7.89
N ALA A 277 0.99 17.06 7.66
CA ALA A 277 1.54 17.60 6.43
C ALA A 277 3.07 17.45 6.30
N PHE A 278 3.79 16.98 7.32
CA PHE A 278 5.24 16.96 7.33
C PHE A 278 5.87 15.73 6.65
N ALA A 279 5.20 14.57 6.69
CA ALA A 279 5.64 13.36 5.98
C ALA A 279 4.54 12.30 5.91
N THR A 280 4.50 11.56 4.79
CA THR A 280 3.79 10.29 4.62
C THR A 280 4.72 9.36 3.85
N SER A 281 5.05 8.18 4.39
CA SER A 281 5.96 7.23 3.73
C SER A 281 5.19 6.11 3.05
N ILE A 282 5.59 5.73 1.82
CA ILE A 282 4.99 4.60 1.11
C ILE A 282 6.04 3.56 0.68
N SER A 283 5.61 2.30 0.52
CA SER A 283 6.46 1.25 -0.05
C SER A 283 6.78 1.55 -1.52
N PRO A 284 7.97 1.15 -2.00
CA PRO A 284 8.40 1.43 -3.38
C PRO A 284 7.72 0.53 -4.41
N TRP A 285 7.06 -0.53 -3.98
CA TRP A 285 6.40 -1.52 -4.81
C TRP A 285 4.89 -1.39 -4.75
N VAL A 286 4.26 -1.20 -5.91
CA VAL A 286 2.81 -1.21 -6.05
C VAL A 286 2.37 -2.62 -6.39
N VAL A 287 1.72 -3.29 -5.45
CA VAL A 287 1.10 -4.61 -5.66
C VAL A 287 -0.23 -4.39 -6.38
N THR A 288 -0.38 -4.99 -7.56
CA THR A 288 -1.58 -4.77 -8.36
C THR A 288 -2.83 -5.36 -7.69
N ARG A 289 -3.97 -4.71 -7.90
CA ARG A 289 -5.25 -5.25 -7.44
C ARG A 289 -5.50 -6.67 -7.97
N GLU A 290 -5.06 -6.96 -9.20
CA GLU A 290 -5.17 -8.29 -9.81
C GLU A 290 -4.37 -9.36 -9.04
N ALA A 291 -3.16 -9.03 -8.54
CA ALA A 291 -2.37 -9.97 -7.73
C ALA A 291 -3.03 -10.29 -6.38
N LEU A 292 -3.87 -9.39 -5.87
CA LEU A 292 -4.59 -9.55 -4.60
C LEU A 292 -5.94 -10.27 -4.74
N GLU A 293 -6.43 -10.52 -5.96
CA GLU A 293 -7.75 -11.16 -6.18
C GLU A 293 -7.93 -12.50 -5.43
N PRO A 294 -6.94 -13.40 -5.33
CA PRO A 294 -7.11 -14.66 -4.57
C PRO A 294 -7.36 -14.45 -3.06
N PHE A 295 -7.03 -13.28 -2.53
CA PHE A 295 -7.10 -12.96 -1.10
C PHE A 295 -8.26 -12.05 -0.74
N ARG A 296 -9.21 -11.84 -1.67
CA ARG A 296 -10.41 -11.03 -1.42
C ARG A 296 -11.33 -11.71 -0.42
N VAL A 297 -11.76 -10.93 0.56
CA VAL A 297 -12.69 -11.37 1.61
C VAL A 297 -13.77 -10.30 1.85
N ARG A 298 -14.86 -10.70 2.45
CA ARG A 298 -15.83 -9.74 2.97
C ARG A 298 -15.28 -9.05 4.21
N GLY A 299 -15.46 -7.74 4.30
CA GLY A 299 -15.15 -6.97 5.49
C GLY A 299 -16.13 -7.25 6.64
N PRO A 300 -15.95 -6.57 7.79
CA PRO A 300 -16.88 -6.60 8.91
C PRO A 300 -18.32 -6.26 8.50
N GLY A 301 -19.30 -6.81 9.21
CA GLY A 301 -20.71 -6.42 9.02
C GLY A 301 -20.92 -4.94 9.31
N GLN A 302 -21.59 -4.24 8.40
CA GLN A 302 -21.92 -2.82 8.54
C GLN A 302 -23.32 -2.66 9.16
N ASP A 303 -23.36 -2.08 10.35
CA ASP A 303 -24.57 -1.76 11.09
C ASP A 303 -24.44 -0.33 11.65
N PRO A 304 -25.35 0.59 11.29
CA PRO A 304 -26.50 0.43 10.38
C PRO A 304 -26.10 0.14 8.93
N LEU A 305 -27.01 -0.43 8.14
CA LEU A 305 -26.78 -0.67 6.72
C LEU A 305 -26.50 0.67 6.01
N PRO A 306 -25.39 0.79 5.25
CA PRO A 306 -25.07 2.02 4.54
C PRO A 306 -26.15 2.42 3.52
N LEU A 307 -26.18 3.70 3.15
CA LEU A 307 -27.04 4.18 2.07
C LEU A 307 -26.72 3.45 0.75
N ALA A 308 -27.70 3.37 -0.15
CA ALA A 308 -27.64 2.55 -1.35
C ALA A 308 -26.37 2.74 -2.21
N TYR A 309 -25.84 3.95 -2.31
CA TYR A 309 -24.64 4.24 -3.09
C TYR A 309 -23.35 3.65 -2.48
N LEU A 310 -23.34 3.33 -1.17
CA LEU A 310 -22.21 2.72 -0.46
C LEU A 310 -22.35 1.22 -0.23
N GLN A 311 -23.52 0.63 -0.57
CA GLN A 311 -23.73 -0.81 -0.40
C GLN A 311 -22.85 -1.59 -1.39
N GLN A 312 -22.18 -2.62 -0.89
CA GLN A 312 -21.31 -3.48 -1.70
C GLN A 312 -22.00 -4.83 -1.96
N LYS A 313 -21.93 -5.29 -3.20
CA LYS A 313 -22.37 -6.63 -3.62
C LYS A 313 -21.22 -7.64 -3.54
N GLN A 314 -20.00 -7.17 -3.75
CA GLN A 314 -18.79 -8.00 -3.79
C GLN A 314 -18.00 -7.91 -2.49
N ALA A 315 -17.09 -8.85 -2.29
CA ALA A 315 -16.03 -8.74 -1.29
C ALA A 315 -14.99 -7.71 -1.79
N ASN A 316 -14.66 -6.70 -1.00
CA ASN A 316 -13.69 -5.66 -1.38
C ASN A 316 -12.64 -5.38 -0.30
N ASN A 317 -12.57 -6.23 0.73
CA ASN A 317 -11.44 -6.27 1.66
C ASN A 317 -10.49 -7.40 1.25
N TYR A 318 -9.31 -7.44 1.88
CA TYR A 318 -8.28 -8.43 1.59
C TYR A 318 -7.77 -9.05 2.90
N ASP A 319 -7.55 -10.37 2.91
CA ASP A 319 -6.85 -11.05 4.01
C ASP A 319 -5.34 -10.80 3.87
N LEU A 320 -4.92 -9.62 4.35
CA LEU A 320 -3.58 -9.10 4.25
C LEU A 320 -3.03 -8.86 5.66
N GLN A 321 -2.01 -9.65 6.02
CA GLN A 321 -1.31 -9.53 7.30
C GLN A 321 -0.41 -8.29 7.29
N LEU A 322 -0.34 -7.60 8.42
CA LEU A 322 0.44 -6.39 8.60
C LEU A 322 1.22 -6.44 9.91
N ASP A 323 2.52 -6.20 9.85
CA ASP A 323 3.41 -6.14 11.01
C ASP A 323 4.08 -4.76 11.11
N VAL A 324 4.27 -4.28 12.34
CA VAL A 324 5.08 -3.10 12.64
C VAL A 324 6.22 -3.49 13.57
N GLY A 325 7.45 -3.20 13.13
CA GLY A 325 8.68 -3.26 13.93
C GLY A 325 9.11 -1.88 14.41
N LEU A 326 9.46 -1.75 15.68
CA LEU A 326 10.06 -0.54 16.26
C LEU A 326 11.47 -0.87 16.76
N ARG A 327 12.46 -0.13 16.28
CA ARG A 327 13.84 -0.20 16.76
C ARG A 327 14.22 1.13 17.40
N ALA A 328 14.46 1.12 18.71
CA ALA A 328 15.01 2.29 19.39
C ALA A 328 16.43 2.58 18.88
N ALA A 329 16.84 3.86 18.93
CA ALA A 329 18.17 4.30 18.48
C ALA A 329 19.34 3.50 19.10
N GLN A 330 19.18 3.03 20.34
CA GLN A 330 20.17 2.27 21.09
C GLN A 330 20.07 0.76 20.89
N ALA A 331 18.98 0.27 20.26
CA ALA A 331 18.75 -1.15 20.03
C ALA A 331 19.41 -1.63 18.71
N LYS A 332 19.86 -2.88 18.70
CA LYS A 332 20.43 -3.50 17.49
C LYS A 332 19.35 -3.97 16.52
N GLU A 333 18.29 -4.57 17.06
CA GLU A 333 17.23 -5.22 16.30
C GLU A 333 15.87 -4.58 16.60
N PRO A 334 14.97 -4.55 15.65
CA PRO A 334 13.59 -4.11 15.87
C PRO A 334 12.83 -5.14 16.72
N MET A 335 11.87 -4.66 17.50
CA MET A 335 10.85 -5.47 18.14
C MET A 335 9.52 -5.27 17.43
N ARG A 336 8.82 -6.37 17.10
CA ARG A 336 7.46 -6.26 16.59
C ARG A 336 6.52 -5.74 17.68
N ILE A 337 5.87 -4.62 17.43
CA ILE A 337 4.95 -3.95 18.36
C ILE A 337 3.49 -4.03 17.95
N CYS A 338 3.21 -4.40 16.69
CA CYS A 338 1.86 -4.62 16.19
C CYS A 338 1.85 -5.77 15.19
N ARG A 339 0.78 -6.57 15.20
CA ARG A 339 0.40 -7.50 14.13
C ARG A 339 -1.10 -7.43 13.93
N THR A 340 -1.55 -6.95 12.80
CA THR A 340 -2.97 -6.79 12.47
C THR A 340 -3.29 -7.30 11.07
N ASN A 341 -4.48 -7.03 10.56
CA ASN A 341 -4.91 -7.48 9.25
C ASN A 341 -5.83 -6.45 8.58
N PHE A 342 -5.59 -6.17 7.31
CA PHE A 342 -6.37 -5.22 6.53
C PHE A 342 -7.85 -5.60 6.37
N LYS A 343 -8.21 -6.88 6.53
CA LYS A 343 -9.62 -7.33 6.49
C LYS A 343 -10.51 -6.71 7.56
N TYR A 344 -9.93 -6.15 8.65
CA TYR A 344 -10.68 -5.50 9.71
C TYR A 344 -11.24 -4.12 9.34
N MET A 345 -10.85 -3.57 8.18
CA MET A 345 -11.34 -2.26 7.74
C MET A 345 -12.87 -2.28 7.56
N TYR A 346 -13.56 -1.38 8.28
CA TYR A 346 -15.02 -1.26 8.21
C TYR A 346 -15.47 -0.69 6.87
N TRP A 347 -14.83 0.36 6.38
CA TRP A 347 -15.02 0.92 5.05
C TRP A 347 -13.94 0.37 4.12
N SER A 348 -14.35 -0.30 3.05
CA SER A 348 -13.42 -0.81 2.05
C SER A 348 -12.82 0.32 1.20
N SER A 349 -11.70 0.06 0.54
CA SER A 349 -11.08 0.99 -0.42
C SER A 349 -12.02 1.39 -1.56
N VAL A 350 -12.88 0.47 -1.99
CA VAL A 350 -13.90 0.75 -3.01
C VAL A 350 -14.95 1.72 -2.47
N GLN A 351 -15.42 1.54 -1.22
CA GLN A 351 -16.37 2.47 -0.60
C GLN A 351 -15.75 3.86 -0.37
N GLN A 352 -14.47 3.93 0.00
CA GLN A 352 -13.75 5.19 0.11
C GLN A 352 -13.77 5.96 -1.21
N LEU A 353 -13.43 5.28 -2.32
CA LEU A 353 -13.41 5.89 -3.65
C LEU A 353 -14.80 6.29 -4.15
N VAL A 354 -15.81 5.43 -3.95
CA VAL A 354 -17.21 5.75 -4.27
C VAL A 354 -17.68 6.98 -3.52
N HIS A 355 -17.36 7.07 -2.23
CA HIS A 355 -17.74 8.23 -1.41
C HIS A 355 -16.97 9.49 -1.82
N HIS A 356 -15.68 9.38 -2.10
CA HIS A 356 -14.85 10.50 -2.53
C HIS A 356 -15.41 11.17 -3.80
N ALA A 357 -15.84 10.36 -4.77
CA ALA A 357 -16.41 10.85 -6.02
C ALA A 357 -17.92 11.16 -5.96
N SER A 358 -18.58 10.93 -4.83
CA SER A 358 -20.05 11.08 -4.72
C SER A 358 -20.54 12.53 -4.93
N SER A 359 -19.69 13.51 -4.69
CA SER A 359 -19.95 14.92 -4.98
C SER A 359 -19.62 15.33 -6.42
N GLY A 360 -19.15 14.40 -7.26
CA GLY A 360 -18.61 14.71 -8.59
C GLY A 360 -17.15 15.16 -8.55
N CYS A 361 -16.41 14.88 -7.47
CA CYS A 361 -14.97 15.14 -7.40
C CYS A 361 -14.24 14.28 -8.45
N ALA A 362 -13.48 14.93 -9.33
CA ALA A 362 -12.64 14.24 -10.31
C ALA A 362 -11.49 13.50 -9.62
N MET A 363 -11.21 12.28 -10.07
CA MET A 363 -10.04 11.52 -9.67
C MET A 363 -8.99 11.54 -10.77
N ASN A 364 -7.73 11.60 -10.42
CA ASN A 364 -6.61 11.63 -11.34
C ASN A 364 -5.75 10.36 -11.24
N ILE A 365 -5.02 10.06 -12.31
CA ILE A 365 -3.99 9.01 -12.30
C ILE A 365 -2.90 9.41 -11.31
N GLY A 366 -2.61 8.54 -10.35
CA GLY A 366 -1.64 8.80 -9.30
C GLY A 366 -2.23 9.43 -8.03
N ASP A 367 -3.55 9.64 -7.95
CA ASP A 367 -4.17 9.95 -6.66
C ASP A 367 -3.94 8.79 -5.69
N LEU A 368 -3.59 9.15 -4.46
CA LEU A 368 -3.33 8.22 -3.36
C LEU A 368 -4.43 8.36 -2.30
N LEU A 369 -5.05 7.24 -1.92
CA LEU A 369 -6.02 7.21 -0.84
C LEU A 369 -5.44 6.40 0.33
N GLY A 370 -5.14 7.06 1.46
CA GLY A 370 -4.80 6.39 2.71
C GLY A 370 -6.04 5.74 3.33
N SER A 371 -5.87 4.55 3.88
CA SER A 371 -6.98 3.80 4.47
C SER A 371 -7.48 4.38 5.79
N GLY A 372 -6.66 5.19 6.44
CA GLY A 372 -6.72 5.42 7.86
C GLY A 372 -6.05 4.28 8.63
N THR A 373 -5.60 4.57 9.84
CA THR A 373 -4.90 3.62 10.72
C THR A 373 -5.62 2.28 10.82
N ILE A 374 -4.91 1.19 10.58
CA ILE A 374 -5.45 -0.17 10.60
C ILE A 374 -5.24 -0.77 11.98
N SER A 375 -6.32 -0.88 12.74
CA SER A 375 -6.34 -1.58 14.03
C SER A 375 -7.31 -2.74 13.98
N GLY A 376 -7.01 -3.80 14.72
CA GLY A 376 -7.89 -4.93 14.94
C GLY A 376 -8.46 -4.95 16.37
N PRO A 377 -9.26 -5.97 16.71
CA PRO A 377 -9.96 -6.04 18.00
C PRO A 377 -9.05 -6.23 19.22
N GLU A 378 -7.85 -6.81 19.04
CA GLU A 378 -6.97 -7.14 20.14
C GLU A 378 -5.93 -6.02 20.41
N LYS A 379 -5.34 -6.01 21.61
CA LYS A 379 -4.37 -4.99 22.02
C LYS A 379 -3.11 -4.96 21.16
N ASP A 380 -2.61 -6.12 20.75
CA ASP A 380 -1.42 -6.28 19.90
C ASP A 380 -1.70 -6.01 18.40
N GLN A 381 -2.95 -5.68 18.06
CA GLN A 381 -3.41 -5.35 16.71
C GLN A 381 -3.62 -3.85 16.50
N ARG A 382 -3.14 -3.01 17.41
CA ARG A 382 -3.31 -1.54 17.33
C ARG A 382 -2.26 -0.92 16.42
N GLY A 383 -2.69 -0.13 15.45
CA GLY A 383 -1.88 0.41 14.36
C GLY A 383 -1.20 1.74 14.64
N SER A 384 -1.16 2.22 15.89
CA SER A 384 -0.47 3.45 16.29
C SER A 384 0.05 3.38 17.71
N LEU A 385 1.12 4.13 18.04
CA LEU A 385 1.60 4.25 19.44
C LEU A 385 0.58 4.95 20.34
N LEU A 386 -0.21 5.87 19.79
CA LEU A 386 -1.32 6.49 20.52
C LEU A 386 -2.23 5.44 21.14
N GLU A 387 -2.58 4.39 20.37
CA GLU A 387 -3.44 3.31 20.84
C GLU A 387 -2.67 2.27 21.67
N ILE A 388 -1.46 1.87 21.23
CA ILE A 388 -0.63 0.86 21.92
C ILE A 388 -0.29 1.35 23.30
N SER A 389 0.19 2.61 23.43
CA SER A 389 0.56 3.23 24.71
C SER A 389 -0.63 3.81 25.46
N TRP A 390 -1.83 3.70 24.92
CA TRP A 390 -3.07 4.27 25.46
C TRP A 390 -2.89 5.73 25.87
N ASN A 391 -2.56 6.56 24.88
CA ASN A 391 -2.28 7.98 25.02
C ASN A 391 -1.09 8.31 25.96
N GLY A 392 -0.12 7.38 26.07
CA GLY A 392 1.09 7.52 26.87
C GLY A 392 1.00 7.02 28.31
N THR A 393 -0.11 6.36 28.70
CA THR A 393 -0.30 5.81 30.05
C THR A 393 0.27 4.40 30.23
N ASP A 394 0.48 3.65 29.13
CA ASP A 394 0.95 2.27 29.11
C ASP A 394 2.17 2.15 28.15
N PRO A 395 3.40 2.46 28.60
CA PRO A 395 4.57 2.46 27.74
C PRO A 395 4.87 1.09 27.12
N VAL A 396 5.30 1.06 25.87
CA VAL A 396 5.86 -0.14 25.21
C VAL A 396 7.25 -0.41 25.78
N GLU A 397 7.48 -1.63 26.25
CA GLU A 397 8.80 -2.08 26.71
C GLU A 397 9.55 -2.72 25.55
N LEU A 398 10.65 -2.10 25.13
CA LEU A 398 11.55 -2.58 24.10
C LEU A 398 12.73 -3.35 24.72
N PRO A 399 13.49 -4.14 23.92
CA PRO A 399 14.69 -4.84 24.39
C PRO A 399 15.67 -3.88 25.09
N GLY A 400 16.30 -4.36 26.16
CA GLY A 400 17.21 -3.54 26.96
C GLY A 400 16.53 -2.65 28.01
N GLY A 401 15.23 -2.83 28.27
CA GLY A 401 14.48 -2.06 29.27
C GLY A 401 14.12 -0.65 28.80
N ILE A 402 14.24 -0.38 27.51
CA ILE A 402 13.88 0.90 26.90
C ILE A 402 12.35 1.01 26.85
N LYS A 403 11.81 2.18 27.23
CA LYS A 403 10.36 2.44 27.19
C LYS A 403 10.03 3.51 26.17
N ARG A 404 8.93 3.28 25.42
CA ARG A 404 8.39 4.25 24.47
C ARG A 404 6.89 4.43 24.68
N THR A 405 6.46 5.68 24.73
CA THR A 405 5.05 6.08 24.61
C THR A 405 4.79 6.71 23.25
N PHE A 406 5.78 7.45 22.75
CA PHE A 406 5.87 8.04 21.41
C PHE A 406 7.29 7.89 20.89
N LEU A 407 7.49 8.19 19.61
CA LEU A 407 8.79 8.05 18.95
C LEU A 407 9.78 9.11 19.42
N GLU A 408 11.02 8.69 19.62
CA GLU A 408 12.17 9.54 19.93
C GLU A 408 13.09 9.70 18.71
N ASP A 409 13.98 10.68 18.76
CA ASP A 409 14.97 10.89 17.68
C ASP A 409 15.92 9.71 17.59
N GLY A 410 16.14 9.23 16.37
CA GLY A 410 16.92 8.03 16.06
C GLY A 410 16.14 6.72 16.12
N ASP A 411 14.90 6.71 16.58
CA ASP A 411 14.04 5.52 16.45
C ASP A 411 13.72 5.25 14.98
N SER A 412 13.66 3.98 14.61
CA SER A 412 13.26 3.54 13.27
C SER A 412 12.06 2.63 13.34
N LEU A 413 11.15 2.79 12.38
CA LEU A 413 10.00 1.92 12.18
C LEU A 413 10.13 1.16 10.87
N SER A 414 9.65 -0.08 10.85
CA SER A 414 9.47 -0.87 9.64
C SER A 414 8.08 -1.49 9.59
N PHE A 415 7.41 -1.36 8.44
CA PHE A 415 6.14 -2.02 8.15
C PHE A 415 6.36 -3.11 7.12
N HIS A 416 5.76 -4.26 7.37
CA HIS A 416 5.69 -5.37 6.42
C HIS A 416 4.23 -5.76 6.20
N GLY A 417 3.90 -6.13 4.96
CA GLY A 417 2.55 -6.58 4.63
C GLY A 417 2.57 -7.70 3.60
N TRP A 418 1.74 -8.73 3.79
CA TRP A 418 1.63 -9.84 2.84
C TRP A 418 0.28 -10.54 2.91
N CYS A 419 -0.12 -11.12 1.79
CA CYS A 419 -1.18 -12.11 1.70
C CYS A 419 -0.57 -13.49 1.60
N GLN A 420 -1.08 -14.48 2.34
CA GLN A 420 -0.55 -15.84 2.37
C GLN A 420 -1.32 -16.74 1.42
N GLY A 421 -0.65 -17.20 0.36
CA GLY A 421 -1.13 -18.24 -0.55
C GLY A 421 -0.61 -19.63 -0.16
N ASP A 422 -1.01 -20.64 -0.94
CA ASP A 422 -0.55 -22.02 -0.78
C ASP A 422 0.87 -22.17 -1.36
N GLY A 423 1.86 -22.23 -0.47
CA GLY A 423 3.28 -22.34 -0.82
C GLY A 423 3.93 -21.07 -1.35
N TYR A 424 3.27 -19.90 -1.30
CA TYR A 424 3.81 -18.59 -1.67
C TYR A 424 3.17 -17.49 -0.84
N ARG A 425 3.73 -16.29 -0.89
CA ARG A 425 3.09 -15.08 -0.34
C ARG A 425 3.21 -13.92 -1.31
N VAL A 426 2.18 -13.10 -1.37
CA VAL A 426 2.17 -11.84 -2.13
C VAL A 426 2.46 -10.72 -1.15
N GLY A 427 3.68 -10.20 -1.16
CA GLY A 427 4.14 -9.17 -0.22
C GLY A 427 4.34 -7.81 -0.88
N PHE A 428 4.51 -6.79 -0.05
CA PHE A 428 4.60 -5.38 -0.46
C PHE A 428 6.03 -4.82 -0.33
N GLY A 429 6.99 -5.67 0.08
CA GLY A 429 8.28 -5.18 0.54
C GLY A 429 8.15 -4.47 1.89
N GLU A 430 8.83 -3.35 2.03
CA GLU A 430 8.96 -2.68 3.33
C GLU A 430 8.72 -1.17 3.23
N VAL A 431 8.09 -0.61 4.28
CA VAL A 431 8.15 0.83 4.56
C VAL A 431 9.03 1.03 5.78
N GLU A 432 10.15 1.69 5.59
CA GLU A 432 11.07 2.05 6.66
C GLU A 432 11.19 3.58 6.79
N GLY A 433 11.31 4.07 8.03
CA GLY A 433 11.59 5.47 8.31
C GLY A 433 12.29 5.65 9.65
N THR A 434 13.32 6.50 9.66
CA THR A 434 14.07 6.88 10.87
C THR A 434 13.77 8.32 11.24
N ILE A 435 13.51 8.56 12.53
CA ILE A 435 13.23 9.91 13.04
C ILE A 435 14.53 10.71 13.15
N LEU A 436 14.56 11.83 12.45
CA LEU A 436 15.64 12.81 12.54
C LEU A 436 15.27 13.92 13.53
N PRO A 437 16.25 14.49 14.26
CA PRO A 437 16.01 15.61 15.18
C PRO A 437 15.35 16.80 14.46
N ALA A 438 14.56 17.58 15.20
CA ALA A 438 14.04 18.86 14.72
C ALA A 438 15.19 19.86 14.47
N GLU A 439 15.05 20.68 13.43
CA GLU A 439 15.93 21.82 13.16
C GLU A 439 15.53 23.05 13.93
#